data_7efd19209df1c1479e9cc64256855c4e
#
_entry.id   7efd19209df1c1479e9cc64256855c4e
#
_cell.length_a   1.000
_cell.length_b   1.000
_cell.length_c   1.000
_cell.angle_alpha   90.00
_cell.angle_beta   90.00
_cell.angle_gamma   90.00
#
_symmetry.space_group_name_H-M   'P 1'
#
loop_
_entity.id
_entity.type
_entity.pdbx_description
1 polymer ?
#
loop_
_entity_poly.entity_id
_entity_poly.type
_entity_poly.pdbx_seq_one_letter_code
_entity_poly.pdbx_strand_id
1 'polypeptide(L)'
;VTGWVPSAGDYTAEQVYAGDLNGNIWRFDVSQPASNTAAFPAPVKMATLTDGSKAQPITTAPRIDLVGSDRWVVVGTGKLLSVGDDLDKQQQTMYVFKDGNKVQPFVNPGDTSGAPILPNGLSFPLSLRGADMISVSDTELLISNSARMNGKIGWFHNFTGADATSGGTERVHVTPIVRSGLVAWTTGLPQGADPCTSNMSSRAYVAGITDAKSRVLSGSGLTKTTQPFLTIPEGDGVKMRVITTKDGKDKLLIQTT
;
A
#
# COMPACT_ATOMS: atom_id res chain seq x y z
N VAL A 1 -12.46 -0.18 -2.19
CA VAL A 1 -12.47 1.29 -2.38
C VAL A 1 -12.26 1.99 -1.05
N THR A 2 -11.70 3.20 -1.08
CA THR A 2 -11.51 4.05 0.11
C THR A 2 -11.81 5.49 -0.24
N GLY A 3 -12.61 6.16 0.60
CA GLY A 3 -12.90 7.59 0.48
C GLY A 3 -11.84 8.43 1.19
N TRP A 4 -11.52 9.58 0.64
CA TRP A 4 -10.75 10.63 1.29
C TRP A 4 -11.68 11.76 1.75
N VAL A 5 -11.60 12.09 3.03
CA VAL A 5 -12.39 13.14 3.69
C VAL A 5 -11.43 14.22 4.16
N PRO A 6 -11.31 15.35 3.45
CA PRO A 6 -10.36 16.41 3.81
C PRO A 6 -10.77 17.21 5.05
N SER A 7 -12.08 17.27 5.32
CA SER A 7 -12.66 18.00 6.46
C SER A 7 -13.36 17.05 7.42
N ALA A 8 -12.93 17.03 8.68
CA ALA A 8 -13.61 16.27 9.72
C ALA A 8 -14.97 16.89 10.12
N GLY A 9 -15.32 18.07 9.60
CA GLY A 9 -16.52 18.79 9.98
C GLY A 9 -17.79 18.34 9.27
N ASP A 10 -17.69 17.85 8.04
CA ASP A 10 -18.83 17.41 7.23
C ASP A 10 -18.88 15.91 6.93
N TYR A 11 -17.78 15.20 7.20
CA TYR A 11 -17.61 13.75 6.95
C TYR A 11 -17.87 13.33 5.50
N THR A 12 -17.81 14.27 4.55
CA THR A 12 -18.08 14.01 3.14
C THR A 12 -16.78 13.61 2.44
N ALA A 13 -16.81 12.49 1.73
CA ALA A 13 -15.70 12.10 0.88
C ALA A 13 -15.69 12.96 -0.37
N GLU A 14 -14.55 13.55 -0.68
CA GLU A 14 -14.35 14.31 -1.91
C GLU A 14 -13.68 13.49 -3.02
N GLN A 15 -12.84 12.55 -2.65
CA GLN A 15 -12.23 11.60 -3.59
C GLN A 15 -12.44 10.16 -3.12
N VAL A 16 -12.59 9.25 -4.09
CA VAL A 16 -12.64 7.80 -3.87
C VAL A 16 -11.52 7.15 -4.67
N TYR A 17 -10.80 6.24 -4.01
CA TYR A 17 -9.70 5.48 -4.61
C TYR A 17 -10.09 4.01 -4.72
N ALA A 18 -9.79 3.41 -5.88
CA ALA A 18 -10.09 2.02 -6.14
C ALA A 18 -8.93 1.35 -6.90
N GLY A 19 -8.72 0.06 -6.62
CA GLY A 19 -7.88 -0.81 -7.42
C GLY A 19 -8.72 -1.83 -8.18
N ASP A 20 -8.19 -2.37 -9.29
CA ASP A 20 -8.81 -3.43 -10.06
C ASP A 20 -7.86 -4.62 -10.28
N LEU A 21 -8.40 -5.72 -10.82
CA LEU A 21 -7.64 -6.94 -11.10
C LEU A 21 -6.64 -6.79 -12.26
N ASN A 22 -6.73 -5.73 -13.03
CA ASN A 22 -5.78 -5.38 -14.08
C ASN A 22 -4.64 -4.48 -13.56
N GLY A 23 -4.53 -4.33 -12.23
CA GLY A 23 -3.49 -3.53 -11.59
C GLY A 23 -3.70 -2.02 -11.70
N ASN A 24 -4.82 -1.55 -12.20
CA ASN A 24 -5.06 -0.12 -12.29
C ASN A 24 -5.48 0.45 -10.94
N ILE A 25 -4.94 1.62 -10.61
CA ILE A 25 -5.41 2.45 -9.52
C ILE A 25 -6.16 3.63 -10.13
N TRP A 26 -7.37 3.84 -9.63
CA TRP A 26 -8.27 4.89 -10.05
C TRP A 26 -8.55 5.85 -8.91
N ARG A 27 -8.67 7.13 -9.25
CA ARG A 27 -9.20 8.18 -8.38
C ARG A 27 -10.43 8.79 -9.04
N PHE A 28 -11.53 8.84 -8.27
CA PHE A 28 -12.79 9.46 -8.65
C PHE A 28 -12.94 10.73 -7.81
N ASP A 29 -13.16 11.85 -8.45
CA ASP A 29 -13.58 13.05 -7.76
C ASP A 29 -15.11 12.97 -7.58
N VAL A 30 -15.53 12.95 -6.31
CA VAL A 30 -16.94 12.86 -5.91
C VAL A 30 -17.36 14.09 -5.13
N SER A 31 -16.53 15.14 -5.13
CA SER A 31 -16.89 16.43 -4.59
C SER A 31 -18.16 16.94 -5.29
N GLN A 32 -18.99 17.67 -4.56
CA GLN A 32 -20.25 18.19 -5.09
C GLN A 32 -20.00 19.02 -6.35
N PRO A 33 -20.64 18.69 -7.48
CA PRO A 33 -20.53 19.54 -8.66
C PRO A 33 -21.15 20.91 -8.37
N ALA A 34 -20.68 21.93 -9.07
CA ALA A 34 -21.10 23.32 -8.89
C ALA A 34 -22.62 23.53 -9.09
N SER A 35 -23.31 22.56 -9.68
CA SER A 35 -24.77 22.51 -9.80
C SER A 35 -25.26 21.08 -9.82
N ASN A 36 -26.51 20.83 -9.42
CA ASN A 36 -27.15 19.51 -9.44
C ASN A 36 -27.28 18.89 -10.85
N THR A 37 -26.96 19.66 -11.90
CA THR A 37 -27.03 19.21 -13.30
C THR A 37 -25.63 18.98 -13.91
N ALA A 38 -24.57 19.33 -13.20
CA ALA A 38 -23.21 19.10 -13.67
C ALA A 38 -22.81 17.63 -13.46
N ALA A 39 -22.16 17.02 -14.46
CA ALA A 39 -21.60 15.68 -14.34
C ALA A 39 -20.36 15.71 -13.44
N PHE A 40 -20.11 14.59 -12.75
CA PHE A 40 -18.83 14.37 -12.06
C PHE A 40 -17.68 14.33 -13.08
N PRO A 41 -16.47 14.79 -12.72
CA PRO A 41 -15.30 14.67 -13.55
C PRO A 41 -15.02 13.20 -13.95
N ALA A 42 -14.40 13.01 -15.11
CA ALA A 42 -13.96 11.68 -15.53
C ALA A 42 -12.95 11.11 -14.51
N PRO A 43 -13.00 9.81 -14.24
CA PRO A 43 -12.04 9.16 -13.35
C PRO A 43 -10.60 9.33 -13.83
N VAL A 44 -9.70 9.59 -12.91
CA VAL A 44 -8.25 9.65 -13.20
C VAL A 44 -7.66 8.25 -13.01
N LYS A 45 -7.11 7.69 -14.07
CA LYS A 45 -6.24 6.51 -13.97
C LYS A 45 -4.90 6.95 -13.41
N MET A 46 -4.64 6.67 -12.14
CA MET A 46 -3.42 7.12 -11.47
C MET A 46 -2.18 6.35 -11.91
N ALA A 47 -2.30 5.04 -12.03
CA ALA A 47 -1.20 4.15 -12.43
C ALA A 47 -1.75 2.80 -12.89
N THR A 48 -0.89 2.01 -13.57
CA THR A 48 -1.03 0.56 -13.66
C THR A 48 0.15 -0.06 -12.94
N LEU A 49 -0.12 -0.84 -11.90
CA LEU A 49 0.90 -1.54 -11.13
C LEU A 49 1.38 -2.77 -11.91
N THR A 50 2.68 -2.94 -11.99
CA THR A 50 3.29 -4.06 -12.74
C THR A 50 4.49 -4.61 -11.99
N ASP A 51 4.87 -5.87 -12.29
CA ASP A 51 6.14 -6.45 -11.83
C ASP A 51 7.34 -6.01 -12.70
N GLY A 52 7.09 -5.12 -13.65
CA GLY A 52 8.00 -4.68 -14.71
C GLY A 52 7.59 -5.20 -16.09
N SER A 53 6.76 -6.24 -16.15
CA SER A 53 6.27 -6.85 -17.39
C SER A 53 4.75 -7.04 -17.41
N LYS A 54 4.18 -7.58 -16.34
CA LYS A 54 2.77 -7.92 -16.24
C LYS A 54 2.06 -7.06 -15.19
N ALA A 55 0.79 -6.77 -15.42
CA ALA A 55 -0.04 -6.10 -14.44
C ALA A 55 -0.20 -6.94 -13.17
N GLN A 56 -0.09 -6.29 -12.02
CA GLN A 56 -0.24 -6.93 -10.70
C GLN A 56 -1.66 -6.66 -10.17
N PRO A 57 -2.46 -7.70 -9.92
CA PRO A 57 -3.84 -7.52 -9.49
C PRO A 57 -3.95 -6.85 -8.12
N ILE A 58 -4.97 -6.03 -7.94
CA ILE A 58 -5.29 -5.35 -6.67
C ILE A 58 -6.62 -5.89 -6.17
N THR A 59 -6.61 -6.60 -5.06
CA THR A 59 -7.82 -7.19 -4.44
C THR A 59 -8.22 -6.49 -3.14
N THR A 60 -7.33 -5.67 -2.59
CA THR A 60 -7.55 -4.94 -1.34
C THR A 60 -7.82 -3.46 -1.60
N ALA A 61 -8.51 -2.82 -0.66
CA ALA A 61 -8.75 -1.38 -0.77
C ALA A 61 -7.43 -0.59 -0.62
N PRO A 62 -7.11 0.35 -1.53
CA PRO A 62 -6.06 1.32 -1.28
C PRO A 62 -6.29 2.02 0.06
N ARG A 63 -5.23 2.41 0.76
CA ARG A 63 -5.31 3.21 1.97
C ARG A 63 -4.70 4.58 1.74
N ILE A 64 -5.23 5.57 2.44
CA ILE A 64 -4.81 6.95 2.31
C ILE A 64 -4.51 7.49 3.70
N ASP A 65 -3.38 8.18 3.86
CA ASP A 65 -2.99 8.87 5.08
C ASP A 65 -2.43 10.26 4.75
N LEU A 66 -2.55 11.17 5.69
CA LEU A 66 -1.92 12.48 5.64
C LEU A 66 -0.67 12.46 6.51
N VAL A 67 0.49 12.64 5.91
CA VAL A 67 1.75 12.74 6.65
C VAL A 67 2.41 14.07 6.33
N GLY A 68 2.49 14.92 7.34
CA GLY A 68 2.83 16.33 7.14
C GLY A 68 1.75 17.04 6.32
N SER A 69 2.15 17.64 5.21
CA SER A 69 1.23 18.28 4.25
C SER A 69 0.79 17.36 3.12
N ASP A 70 1.44 16.22 2.96
CA ASP A 70 1.28 15.35 1.79
C ASP A 70 0.24 14.24 2.05
N ARG A 71 -0.61 14.03 1.05
CA ARG A 71 -1.51 12.88 0.96
C ARG A 71 -0.76 11.71 0.36
N TRP A 72 -0.80 10.58 1.04
CA TRP A 72 -0.13 9.36 0.61
C TRP A 72 -1.14 8.27 0.32
N VAL A 73 -0.92 7.54 -0.76
CA VAL A 73 -1.69 6.37 -1.18
C VAL A 73 -0.84 5.14 -0.96
N VAL A 74 -1.42 4.14 -0.32
CA VAL A 74 -0.81 2.85 0.00
C VAL A 74 -1.62 1.76 -0.65
N VAL A 75 -0.99 0.90 -1.42
CA VAL A 75 -1.65 -0.22 -2.09
C VAL A 75 -0.73 -1.43 -2.19
N GLY A 76 -1.23 -2.58 -1.78
CA GLY A 76 -0.57 -3.87 -1.98
C GLY A 76 -1.18 -4.63 -3.15
N THR A 77 -0.34 -5.38 -3.84
CA THR A 77 -0.78 -6.22 -4.97
C THR A 77 -0.86 -7.69 -4.59
N GLY A 78 -1.65 -8.41 -5.33
CA GLY A 78 -1.86 -9.84 -5.18
C GLY A 78 -3.33 -10.23 -5.25
N LYS A 79 -3.59 -11.47 -5.58
CA LYS A 79 -4.91 -12.08 -5.51
C LYS A 79 -4.83 -13.49 -4.92
N LEU A 80 -5.86 -13.84 -4.18
CA LEU A 80 -6.11 -15.16 -3.65
C LEU A 80 -7.63 -15.36 -3.63
N LEU A 81 -8.22 -15.48 -4.80
CA LEU A 81 -9.67 -15.49 -5.02
C LEU A 81 -10.16 -16.82 -5.57
N SER A 82 -9.27 -17.62 -6.16
CA SER A 82 -9.60 -18.89 -6.81
C SER A 82 -8.54 -19.94 -6.58
N VAL A 83 -8.94 -21.20 -6.74
CA VAL A 83 -8.00 -22.32 -6.78
C VAL A 83 -6.99 -22.09 -7.91
N GLY A 84 -5.72 -22.23 -7.60
CA GLY A 84 -4.62 -21.97 -8.53
C GLY A 84 -3.98 -20.59 -8.39
N ASP A 85 -4.60 -19.64 -7.71
CA ASP A 85 -3.94 -18.36 -7.39
C ASP A 85 -2.76 -18.57 -6.43
N ASP A 86 -2.80 -19.61 -5.63
CA ASP A 86 -1.74 -20.08 -4.74
C ASP A 86 -0.47 -20.50 -5.51
N LEU A 87 -0.61 -20.98 -6.74
CA LEU A 87 0.50 -21.38 -7.61
C LEU A 87 1.04 -20.22 -8.48
N ASP A 88 0.43 -19.04 -8.40
CA ASP A 88 0.88 -17.90 -9.19
C ASP A 88 2.27 -17.44 -8.74
N LYS A 89 3.20 -17.39 -9.70
CA LYS A 89 4.62 -17.03 -9.51
C LYS A 89 4.91 -15.56 -9.76
N GLN A 90 3.87 -14.77 -10.06
CA GLN A 90 4.06 -13.34 -10.29
C GLN A 90 4.55 -12.65 -9.02
N GLN A 91 5.65 -11.89 -9.12
CA GLN A 91 6.12 -11.07 -8.01
C GLN A 91 5.08 -10.01 -7.67
N GLN A 92 4.74 -9.92 -6.39
CA GLN A 92 3.82 -8.90 -5.87
C GLN A 92 4.58 -7.84 -5.09
N THR A 93 3.92 -6.70 -4.84
CA THR A 93 4.60 -5.47 -4.42
C THR A 93 3.70 -4.64 -3.50
N MET A 94 4.29 -3.97 -2.51
CA MET A 94 3.68 -2.86 -1.79
C MET A 94 4.13 -1.54 -2.43
N TYR A 95 3.18 -0.67 -2.77
CA TYR A 95 3.42 0.67 -3.29
C TYR A 95 2.93 1.72 -2.31
N VAL A 96 3.75 2.76 -2.10
CA VAL A 96 3.44 3.91 -1.26
C VAL A 96 3.86 5.17 -2.01
N PHE A 97 2.91 6.04 -2.35
CA PHE A 97 3.20 7.22 -3.19
C PHE A 97 2.28 8.40 -2.85
N LYS A 98 2.73 9.59 -3.19
CA LYS A 98 2.01 10.84 -2.94
C LYS A 98 0.91 11.08 -3.97
N ASP A 99 -0.19 11.67 -3.51
CA ASP A 99 -1.27 12.17 -4.36
C ASP A 99 -1.80 13.54 -3.88
N GLY A 100 -0.93 14.53 -3.91
CA GLY A 100 -1.31 15.89 -3.56
C GLY A 100 -1.14 16.24 -2.09
N ASN A 101 -1.96 17.18 -1.62
CA ASN A 101 -1.96 17.66 -0.25
C ASN A 101 -3.26 17.29 0.48
N LYS A 102 -3.45 17.84 1.68
CA LYS A 102 -4.66 17.57 2.49
C LYS A 102 -5.96 17.90 1.75
N VAL A 103 -5.99 19.02 1.03
CA VAL A 103 -7.21 19.55 0.41
C VAL A 103 -7.41 19.02 -0.99
N GLN A 104 -6.37 19.07 -1.82
CA GLN A 104 -6.47 18.78 -3.25
C GLN A 104 -5.49 17.69 -3.69
N PRO A 105 -5.94 16.77 -4.57
CA PRO A 105 -5.06 15.81 -5.20
C PRO A 105 -4.16 16.47 -6.24
N PHE A 106 -3.12 15.75 -6.67
CA PHE A 106 -2.32 16.18 -7.82
C PHE A 106 -3.15 16.19 -9.12
N VAL A 107 -2.81 17.15 -9.97
CA VAL A 107 -3.29 17.25 -11.35
C VAL A 107 -2.11 17.21 -12.33
N ASN A 108 -2.41 16.98 -13.61
CA ASN A 108 -1.39 16.99 -14.66
C ASN A 108 -0.84 18.39 -14.91
N PRO A 109 0.40 18.51 -15.42
CA PRO A 109 0.93 19.77 -15.92
C PRO A 109 -0.02 20.42 -16.95
N GLY A 110 -0.22 21.73 -16.83
CA GLY A 110 -1.13 22.49 -17.69
C GLY A 110 -2.57 22.59 -17.15
N ASP A 111 -2.89 21.94 -16.05
CA ASP A 111 -4.17 22.15 -15.36
C ASP A 111 -4.24 23.57 -14.75
N THR A 112 -5.40 24.19 -14.85
CA THR A 112 -5.64 25.58 -14.41
C THR A 112 -6.56 25.70 -13.18
N SER A 113 -6.90 24.57 -12.54
CA SER A 113 -7.78 24.53 -11.37
C SER A 113 -7.18 25.15 -10.10
N GLY A 114 -5.85 25.38 -10.07
CA GLY A 114 -5.13 25.79 -8.87
C GLY A 114 -4.76 24.65 -7.94
N ALA A 115 -5.07 23.39 -8.29
CA ALA A 115 -4.63 22.22 -7.58
C ALA A 115 -3.11 22.00 -7.72
N PRO A 116 -2.46 21.28 -6.78
CA PRO A 116 -1.02 21.02 -6.87
C PRO A 116 -0.69 20.18 -8.11
N ILE A 117 0.27 20.66 -8.88
CA ILE A 117 0.74 19.97 -10.10
C ILE A 117 1.65 18.81 -9.71
N LEU A 118 1.55 17.69 -10.43
CA LEU A 118 2.50 16.58 -10.30
C LEU A 118 3.95 17.08 -10.42
N PRO A 119 4.83 16.73 -9.48
CA PRO A 119 6.22 17.17 -9.51
C PRO A 119 7.01 16.54 -10.66
N ASN A 120 8.19 17.07 -10.93
CA ASN A 120 9.17 16.55 -11.90
C ASN A 120 8.64 16.38 -13.32
N GLY A 121 7.61 17.13 -13.72
CA GLY A 121 6.99 17.00 -15.04
C GLY A 121 6.23 15.69 -15.26
N LEU A 122 5.93 14.95 -14.20
CA LEU A 122 5.14 13.72 -14.26
C LEU A 122 3.70 14.03 -14.71
N SER A 123 3.05 13.02 -15.28
CA SER A 123 1.64 13.05 -15.65
C SER A 123 0.99 11.70 -15.38
N PHE A 124 -0.33 11.72 -15.14
CA PHE A 124 -1.10 10.48 -15.05
C PHE A 124 -1.30 9.84 -16.43
N PRO A 125 -1.24 8.49 -16.53
CA PRO A 125 -0.94 7.54 -15.47
C PRO A 125 0.55 7.49 -15.12
N LEU A 126 0.86 7.42 -13.80
CA LEU A 126 2.22 7.37 -13.28
C LEU A 126 2.90 6.03 -13.57
N SER A 127 4.21 6.07 -13.79
CA SER A 127 5.07 4.88 -13.75
C SER A 127 5.62 4.69 -12.34
N LEU A 128 4.97 3.84 -11.52
CA LEU A 128 5.36 3.63 -10.11
C LEU A 128 6.58 2.70 -9.94
N ARG A 129 7.32 2.46 -11.01
CA ARG A 129 8.66 1.83 -11.02
C ARG A 129 9.70 2.70 -11.73
N GLY A 130 9.32 3.92 -12.10
CA GLY A 130 10.19 4.89 -12.75
C GLY A 130 11.18 5.55 -11.81
N ALA A 131 11.96 6.49 -12.36
CA ALA A 131 13.03 7.20 -11.65
C ALA A 131 12.53 8.04 -10.45
N ASP A 132 11.25 8.39 -10.41
CA ASP A 132 10.64 9.20 -9.34
C ASP A 132 10.15 8.36 -8.15
N MET A 133 10.34 7.05 -8.20
CA MET A 133 10.11 6.12 -7.10
C MET A 133 11.44 5.53 -6.63
N ILE A 134 11.52 5.11 -5.37
CA ILE A 134 12.63 4.30 -4.90
C ILE A 134 12.18 2.84 -4.69
N SER A 135 13.00 1.90 -5.15
CA SER A 135 12.90 0.50 -4.76
C SER A 135 13.51 0.33 -3.38
N VAL A 136 12.85 -0.40 -2.51
CA VAL A 136 13.32 -0.69 -1.15
C VAL A 136 13.33 -2.19 -0.93
N SER A 137 14.50 -2.78 -0.76
CA SER A 137 14.71 -4.20 -0.45
C SER A 137 14.49 -4.49 1.04
N ASP A 138 14.47 -5.78 1.43
CA ASP A 138 14.38 -6.19 2.83
C ASP A 138 15.50 -5.59 3.69
N THR A 139 16.72 -5.53 3.17
CA THR A 139 17.86 -4.93 3.87
C THR A 139 17.75 -3.41 3.97
N GLU A 140 17.20 -2.75 2.97
CA GLU A 140 16.96 -1.31 2.97
C GLU A 140 15.79 -0.91 3.88
N LEU A 141 14.84 -1.82 4.16
CA LEU A 141 13.83 -1.60 5.20
C LEU A 141 14.45 -1.47 6.61
N LEU A 142 15.67 -1.94 6.84
CA LEU A 142 16.31 -1.84 8.16
C LEU A 142 16.85 -0.44 8.47
N ILE A 143 17.01 0.40 7.46
CA ILE A 143 17.56 1.75 7.58
C ILE A 143 16.56 2.82 7.12
N SER A 144 16.78 4.06 7.53
CA SER A 144 15.96 5.17 7.01
C SER A 144 16.34 5.51 5.57
N ASN A 145 15.34 5.59 4.72
CA ASN A 145 15.48 5.97 3.32
C ASN A 145 15.10 7.45 3.07
N SER A 146 14.94 8.27 4.10
CA SER A 146 14.50 9.67 3.97
C SER A 146 15.34 10.47 2.97
N ALA A 147 16.67 10.29 2.97
CA ALA A 147 17.54 10.99 2.02
C ALA A 147 17.28 10.57 0.57
N ARG A 148 17.02 9.28 0.33
CA ARG A 148 16.66 8.75 -1.01
C ARG A 148 15.27 9.20 -1.47
N MET A 149 14.37 9.49 -0.52
CA MET A 149 13.01 9.98 -0.79
C MET A 149 12.96 11.44 -1.20
N ASN A 150 14.05 12.19 -1.01
CA ASN A 150 14.07 13.60 -1.38
C ASN A 150 13.84 13.77 -2.90
N GLY A 151 12.85 14.59 -3.26
CA GLY A 151 12.43 14.81 -4.65
C GLY A 151 11.69 13.63 -5.30
N LYS A 152 11.40 12.56 -4.56
CA LYS A 152 10.64 11.40 -5.06
C LYS A 152 9.17 11.49 -4.68
N ILE A 153 8.33 10.85 -5.48
CA ILE A 153 6.89 10.77 -5.21
C ILE A 153 6.53 9.57 -4.31
N GLY A 154 7.46 8.60 -4.12
CA GLY A 154 7.16 7.46 -3.29
C GLY A 154 8.20 6.35 -3.35
N TRP A 155 7.82 5.21 -2.80
CA TRP A 155 8.63 4.01 -2.77
C TRP A 155 7.78 2.76 -3.03
N PHE A 156 8.46 1.69 -3.42
CA PHE A 156 7.85 0.38 -3.53
C PHE A 156 8.78 -0.70 -2.95
N HIS A 157 8.15 -1.77 -2.44
CA HIS A 157 8.82 -2.93 -1.88
C HIS A 157 8.33 -4.19 -2.56
N ASN A 158 9.22 -4.87 -3.29
CA ASN A 158 8.94 -6.16 -3.90
C ASN A 158 9.03 -7.26 -2.85
N PHE A 159 8.01 -8.10 -2.76
CA PHE A 159 8.04 -9.23 -1.84
C PHE A 159 9.01 -10.30 -2.33
N THR A 160 9.78 -10.84 -1.41
CA THR A 160 10.84 -11.83 -1.71
C THR A 160 10.42 -13.25 -1.34
N GLY A 161 9.31 -13.40 -0.63
CA GLY A 161 8.81 -14.71 -0.22
C GLY A 161 8.32 -15.53 -1.42
N ALA A 162 8.82 -16.74 -1.54
CA ALA A 162 8.33 -17.75 -2.47
C ALA A 162 8.35 -19.12 -1.78
N ASP A 163 7.33 -19.93 -2.05
CA ASP A 163 7.34 -21.31 -1.60
C ASP A 163 8.29 -22.16 -2.44
N ALA A 164 9.17 -22.91 -1.78
CA ALA A 164 10.18 -23.71 -2.44
C ALA A 164 9.59 -24.90 -3.23
N THR A 165 8.39 -25.36 -2.86
CA THR A 165 7.73 -26.53 -3.45
C THR A 165 6.80 -26.14 -4.59
N SER A 166 5.85 -25.24 -4.33
CA SER A 166 4.88 -24.79 -5.33
C SER A 166 5.40 -23.65 -6.20
N GLY A 167 6.35 -22.87 -5.69
CA GLY A 167 6.85 -21.65 -6.30
C GLY A 167 5.85 -20.50 -6.23
N GLY A 168 4.74 -20.65 -5.50
CA GLY A 168 3.78 -19.58 -5.24
C GLY A 168 4.45 -18.43 -4.51
N THR A 169 4.13 -17.19 -4.90
CA THR A 169 4.79 -16.01 -4.36
C THR A 169 3.98 -15.34 -3.28
N GLU A 170 4.66 -14.60 -2.44
CA GLU A 170 4.10 -13.76 -1.39
C GLU A 170 3.19 -12.66 -1.94
N ARG A 171 2.01 -12.43 -1.36
CA ARG A 171 0.99 -11.50 -1.87
C ARG A 171 0.18 -10.83 -0.78
N VAL A 172 -0.32 -9.62 -1.06
CA VAL A 172 -1.25 -8.92 -0.17
C VAL A 172 -2.68 -9.34 -0.51
N HIS A 173 -3.39 -9.90 0.45
CA HIS A 173 -4.81 -10.26 0.35
C HIS A 173 -5.65 -9.69 1.50
N VAL A 174 -4.99 -9.06 2.47
CA VAL A 174 -5.62 -8.33 3.57
C VAL A 174 -5.35 -6.85 3.41
N THR A 175 -6.39 -6.02 3.54
CA THR A 175 -6.26 -4.58 3.40
C THR A 175 -5.24 -4.00 4.40
N PRO A 176 -4.23 -3.24 3.95
CA PRO A 176 -3.26 -2.59 4.82
C PRO A 176 -3.91 -1.64 5.84
N ILE A 177 -3.22 -1.36 6.91
CA ILE A 177 -3.60 -0.33 7.88
C ILE A 177 -2.61 0.83 7.76
N VAL A 178 -3.12 2.06 7.71
CA VAL A 178 -2.32 3.28 7.78
C VAL A 178 -2.72 4.08 9.01
N ARG A 179 -1.74 4.53 9.77
CA ARG A 179 -1.97 5.35 10.97
C ARG A 179 -0.70 6.07 11.40
N SER A 180 -0.83 7.35 11.69
CA SER A 180 0.25 8.16 12.27
C SER A 180 1.56 8.10 11.47
N GLY A 181 1.47 8.12 10.16
CA GLY A 181 2.65 8.05 9.28
C GLY A 181 3.30 6.66 9.16
N LEU A 182 2.62 5.63 9.64
CA LEU A 182 3.03 4.23 9.50
C LEU A 182 2.06 3.48 8.60
N VAL A 183 2.60 2.55 7.83
CA VAL A 183 1.85 1.53 7.13
C VAL A 183 2.15 0.17 7.74
N ALA A 184 1.10 -0.59 8.04
CA ALA A 184 1.19 -2.00 8.44
C ALA A 184 0.44 -2.86 7.43
N TRP A 185 1.06 -3.95 7.00
CA TRP A 185 0.42 -4.92 6.11
C TRP A 185 0.86 -6.33 6.43
N THR A 186 0.04 -7.28 6.03
CA THR A 186 0.39 -8.69 6.03
C THR A 186 0.33 -9.23 4.63
N THR A 187 1.16 -10.23 4.39
CA THR A 187 1.19 -10.98 3.14
C THR A 187 0.90 -12.44 3.45
N GLY A 188 0.25 -13.12 2.52
CA GLY A 188 0.14 -14.57 2.53
C GLY A 188 1.16 -15.18 1.59
N LEU A 189 1.83 -16.22 2.04
CA LEU A 189 2.70 -17.07 1.26
C LEU A 189 2.10 -18.46 1.24
N PRO A 190 1.45 -18.88 0.15
CA PRO A 190 0.93 -20.23 0.00
C PRO A 190 2.05 -21.25 0.11
N GLN A 191 1.83 -22.32 0.85
CA GLN A 191 2.79 -23.40 1.02
C GLN A 191 2.18 -24.72 0.56
N GLY A 192 2.90 -25.41 -0.35
CA GLY A 192 2.55 -26.75 -0.81
C GLY A 192 1.56 -26.79 -1.97
N ALA A 193 1.61 -27.93 -2.69
CA ALA A 193 0.75 -28.20 -3.84
C ALA A 193 -0.53 -29.00 -3.46
N ASP A 194 -0.76 -29.28 -2.18
CA ASP A 194 -1.91 -30.05 -1.73
C ASP A 194 -3.08 -29.12 -1.38
N PRO A 195 -4.14 -29.11 -2.21
CA PRO A 195 -5.31 -28.27 -1.96
C PRO A 195 -6.09 -28.67 -0.69
N CYS A 196 -5.78 -29.83 -0.10
CA CYS A 196 -6.41 -30.29 1.14
C CYS A 196 -5.69 -29.83 2.41
N THR A 197 -4.46 -29.34 2.27
CA THR A 197 -3.68 -28.76 3.36
C THR A 197 -3.50 -27.28 3.06
N SER A 198 -4.38 -26.43 3.59
CA SER A 198 -4.25 -24.97 3.47
C SER A 198 -3.10 -24.45 4.36
N ASN A 199 -1.88 -24.90 4.07
CA ASN A 199 -0.71 -24.40 4.76
C ASN A 199 -0.31 -23.07 4.14
N MET A 200 -0.65 -21.99 4.82
CA MET A 200 -0.18 -20.65 4.46
C MET A 200 0.72 -20.15 5.58
N SER A 201 1.87 -19.64 5.24
CA SER A 201 2.63 -18.76 6.14
C SER A 201 2.34 -17.31 5.81
N SER A 202 2.58 -16.43 6.76
CA SER A 202 2.35 -15.02 6.59
C SER A 202 3.58 -14.23 7.04
N ARG A 203 3.75 -13.05 6.44
CA ARG A 203 4.70 -12.06 6.94
C ARG A 203 3.95 -10.80 7.32
N ALA A 204 4.35 -10.21 8.43
CA ALA A 204 3.80 -8.95 8.90
C ALA A 204 4.87 -7.87 8.83
N TYR A 205 4.53 -6.77 8.20
CA TYR A 205 5.39 -5.62 7.98
C TYR A 205 4.81 -4.39 8.66
N VAL A 206 5.68 -3.54 9.17
CA VAL A 206 5.32 -2.19 9.61
C VAL A 206 6.45 -1.26 9.17
N ALA A 207 6.15 -0.25 8.40
CA ALA A 207 7.16 0.69 7.91
C ALA A 207 6.68 2.15 8.00
N GLY A 208 7.61 3.08 8.06
CA GLY A 208 7.31 4.49 7.93
C GLY A 208 6.93 4.85 6.49
N ILE A 209 5.88 5.64 6.31
CA ILE A 209 5.42 6.08 5.00
C ILE A 209 6.47 6.94 4.30
N THR A 210 7.12 7.85 5.03
CA THR A 210 8.06 8.83 4.47
C THR A 210 9.51 8.37 4.42
N ASP A 211 9.88 7.34 5.18
CA ASP A 211 11.27 6.87 5.27
C ASP A 211 11.45 5.40 4.90
N ALA A 212 10.36 4.70 4.62
CA ALA A 212 10.33 3.26 4.31
C ALA A 212 11.13 2.40 5.30
N LYS A 213 11.34 2.88 6.55
CA LYS A 213 12.08 2.14 7.56
C LYS A 213 11.14 1.24 8.34
N SER A 214 11.53 -0.03 8.52
CA SER A 214 10.78 -0.99 9.34
C SER A 214 10.71 -0.54 10.81
N ARG A 215 9.55 -0.78 11.40
CA ARG A 215 9.29 -0.64 12.85
C ARG A 215 9.05 -1.99 13.53
N VAL A 216 9.31 -3.08 12.82
CA VAL A 216 9.23 -4.44 13.37
C VAL A 216 10.44 -4.69 14.25
N LEU A 217 10.19 -5.12 15.47
CA LEU A 217 11.24 -5.46 16.44
C LEU A 217 11.11 -6.92 16.84
N SER A 218 12.23 -7.65 16.82
CA SER A 218 12.33 -9.03 17.31
C SER A 218 13.36 -9.09 18.44
N GLY A 219 13.13 -10.01 19.37
CA GLY A 219 13.98 -10.20 20.54
C GLY A 219 13.25 -9.92 21.87
N SER A 220 13.92 -10.14 22.98
CA SER A 220 13.38 -9.97 24.33
C SER A 220 14.20 -8.94 25.13
N GLY A 221 13.54 -8.26 26.07
CA GLY A 221 14.20 -7.31 26.97
C GLY A 221 14.85 -6.13 26.23
N LEU A 222 16.11 -5.86 26.55
CA LEU A 222 16.89 -4.76 25.99
C LEU A 222 17.59 -5.09 24.67
N THR A 223 17.53 -6.33 24.20
CA THR A 223 18.24 -6.82 23.00
C THR A 223 17.31 -6.93 21.78
N LYS A 224 16.41 -5.96 21.62
CA LYS A 224 15.53 -5.92 20.43
C LYS A 224 16.28 -5.41 19.21
N THR A 225 16.15 -6.12 18.10
CA THR A 225 16.71 -5.73 16.80
C THR A 225 15.61 -5.43 15.80
N THR A 226 15.83 -4.45 14.93
CA THR A 226 14.91 -4.16 13.83
C THR A 226 14.97 -5.30 12.82
N GLN A 227 13.80 -5.77 12.40
CA GLN A 227 13.62 -6.78 11.37
C GLN A 227 12.84 -6.18 10.19
N PRO A 228 13.02 -6.67 8.95
CA PRO A 228 12.21 -6.20 7.82
C PRO A 228 10.74 -6.59 8.01
N PHE A 229 10.49 -7.77 8.54
CA PHE A 229 9.16 -8.34 8.79
C PHE A 229 9.18 -9.32 9.97
N LEU A 230 8.00 -9.68 10.45
CA LEU A 230 7.79 -10.81 11.36
C LEU A 230 7.20 -11.97 10.56
N THR A 231 7.82 -13.14 10.64
CA THR A 231 7.27 -14.38 10.05
C THR A 231 6.25 -15.00 11.01
N ILE A 232 5.12 -15.38 10.45
CA ILE A 232 4.04 -16.12 11.12
C ILE A 232 3.98 -17.48 10.41
N PRO A 233 4.51 -18.56 11.04
CA PRO A 233 4.77 -19.83 10.35
C PRO A 233 3.51 -20.60 9.97
N GLU A 234 2.43 -20.43 10.72
CA GLU A 234 1.16 -21.09 10.46
C GLU A 234 0.03 -20.07 10.61
N GLY A 235 -0.86 -20.01 9.65
CA GLY A 235 -2.05 -19.19 9.72
C GLY A 235 -2.42 -18.55 8.41
N ASP A 236 -3.67 -18.78 8.04
CA ASP A 236 -4.38 -18.09 6.99
C ASP A 236 -5.11 -16.88 7.57
N GLY A 237 -5.22 -15.84 6.82
CA GLY A 237 -6.15 -14.75 7.07
C GLY A 237 -5.87 -13.94 8.32
N VAL A 238 -4.76 -13.30 8.34
CA VAL A 238 -4.35 -12.44 9.44
C VAL A 238 -5.21 -11.19 9.49
N LYS A 239 -6.01 -11.06 10.54
CA LYS A 239 -6.65 -9.77 10.87
C LYS A 239 -5.66 -8.91 11.64
N MET A 240 -5.45 -7.71 11.13
CA MET A 240 -4.64 -6.69 11.82
C MET A 240 -5.55 -5.69 12.53
N ARG A 241 -5.16 -5.30 13.74
CA ARG A 241 -5.75 -4.19 14.49
C ARG A 241 -4.67 -3.35 15.13
N VAL A 242 -4.81 -2.04 15.06
CA VAL A 242 -4.04 -1.13 15.89
C VAL A 242 -4.85 -0.83 17.15
N ILE A 243 -4.27 -1.07 18.31
CA ILE A 243 -4.84 -0.67 19.60
C ILE A 243 -3.93 0.37 20.23
N THR A 244 -4.52 1.43 20.77
CA THR A 244 -3.81 2.40 21.60
C THR A 244 -3.90 1.93 23.05
N THR A 245 -2.75 1.69 23.67
CA THR A 245 -2.65 1.29 25.08
C THR A 245 -2.91 2.48 26.00
N LYS A 246 -3.14 2.23 27.30
CA LYS A 246 -3.42 3.28 28.30
C LYS A 246 -2.29 4.32 28.44
N ASP A 247 -1.06 3.95 28.08
CA ASP A 247 0.12 4.82 28.03
C ASP A 247 0.27 5.59 26.69
N GLY A 248 -0.78 5.58 25.84
CA GLY A 248 -0.81 6.31 24.58
C GLY A 248 -0.01 5.68 23.44
N LYS A 249 0.53 4.47 23.64
CA LYS A 249 1.31 3.78 22.60
C LYS A 249 0.42 2.93 21.71
N ASP A 250 0.61 3.02 20.41
CA ASP A 250 -0.03 2.15 19.45
C ASP A 250 0.68 0.78 19.41
N LYS A 251 -0.11 -0.28 19.45
CA LYS A 251 0.35 -1.66 19.27
C LYS A 251 -0.41 -2.28 18.11
N LEU A 252 0.31 -2.97 17.23
CA LEU A 252 -0.29 -3.79 16.21
C LEU A 252 -0.61 -5.17 16.82
N LEU A 253 -1.88 -5.51 16.84
CA LEU A 253 -2.34 -6.87 17.11
C LEU A 253 -2.53 -7.61 15.78
N ILE A 254 -1.94 -8.77 15.70
CA ILE A 254 -2.09 -9.67 14.57
C ILE A 254 -2.80 -10.90 15.09
N GLN A 255 -3.98 -11.18 14.54
CA GLN A 255 -4.75 -12.37 14.86
C GLN A 255 -4.59 -13.36 13.72
N THR A 256 -4.01 -14.52 14.03
CA THR A 256 -3.99 -15.68 13.15
C THR A 256 -5.26 -16.50 13.37
N THR A 257 -5.83 -17.04 12.33
CA THR A 257 -6.94 -18.02 12.39
C THR A 257 -6.40 -19.39 12.15
#